data_459113eab29923393a53d8de45858a45
#
_entry.id   459113eab29923393a53d8de45858a45
#
_cell.length_a   1.000
_cell.length_b   1.000
_cell.length_c   1.000
_cell.angle_alpha   90.00
_cell.angle_beta   90.00
_cell.angle_gamma   90.00
#
_symmetry.space_group_name_H-M   'P 1'
#
loop_
_entity.id
_entity.type
_entity.pdbx_description
1 polymer ?
#
loop_
_entity_poly.entity_id
_entity_poly.type
_entity_poly.pdbx_seq_one_letter_code
_entity_poly.pdbx_strand_id
1 'polypeptide(L)'
;SELGISDDHSGIIELPADAPIGTDIREYLKLDDNTIEISVTPNRADCLGIIGVARDVAVLNQLPLVQPEIVPVGATIDDTLPITVEAPEACPRYLGRVVKGINVKAPTPLWMKEKLRRCGIRSIDAVVDVTNYVLLELGQPMHAFDKDRIEGGIVVRMAKEGETLVLLDGTEAKLNADTLVIADHNKALAMGGIFGGEHSGVNDETQNVLLECAFFSPLSITGRARRHGLHTDASHRYERGVDPALQHKAMERATRLLIDICGGEAGPVIDITNEATLPKRATITLRRSKLDRLIGHHIADEQVTDILRRLGCEVTEGKDEWQAVAPSWRFDMEIEEDLVEEVARVYGYNNIPDEPVQASLIMGTHREADLSLKRVKTLLNDKGYQEVITYSFVDPKVQQMIHPGVEALLLPSPISVEMSAMRLSLWTGLLATVVYNQNRQQNRVRIFESGLRFVPDTQAPLGIRQDLMLAGVICGNRYEEHWNLAKETVDFYDLKGDLESVLDLTGKLNEVEFRAEANPALHPGQSAAIYLKGERIGFVGVVHPELERKLDLNGRTLVFELEWNKLADRVVPQAREISRFPANRRDIAVVVAENVPAADILSECKKVGVNQVVGVNLFDVYRGKGVAEGYKSLA
;
A
#
# COMPACT_ATOMS: atom_id res chain seq x y z
N SER A 1 -22.46 22.83 -20.70
CA SER A 1 -22.35 22.47 -19.27
C SER A 1 -23.68 22.06 -18.66
N GLU A 2 -24.81 22.76 -18.95
CA GLU A 2 -26.12 22.50 -18.30
C GLU A 2 -26.64 21.06 -18.50
N LEU A 3 -26.39 20.49 -19.67
CA LEU A 3 -26.77 19.10 -19.99
C LEU A 3 -25.65 18.07 -19.67
N GLY A 4 -24.49 18.51 -19.20
CA GLY A 4 -23.33 17.64 -18.96
C GLY A 4 -22.76 16.95 -20.22
N ILE A 5 -23.01 17.52 -21.41
CA ILE A 5 -22.65 16.91 -22.70
C ILE A 5 -21.26 17.36 -23.17
N SER A 6 -20.87 18.59 -22.87
CA SER A 6 -19.61 19.19 -23.30
C SER A 6 -19.14 20.28 -22.36
N ASP A 7 -17.83 20.43 -22.21
CA ASP A 7 -17.19 21.55 -21.54
C ASP A 7 -16.96 22.76 -22.46
N ASP A 8 -17.29 22.62 -23.75
CA ASP A 8 -17.21 23.72 -24.71
C ASP A 8 -18.33 24.74 -24.48
N HIS A 9 -17.94 25.98 -24.24
CA HIS A 9 -18.83 27.13 -24.00
C HIS A 9 -18.76 28.17 -25.14
N SER A 10 -18.11 27.85 -26.25
CA SER A 10 -17.83 28.79 -27.33
C SER A 10 -19.08 29.18 -28.14
N GLY A 11 -20.19 28.47 -28.01
CA GLY A 11 -21.39 28.74 -28.78
C GLY A 11 -22.61 27.89 -28.40
N ILE A 12 -23.60 27.91 -29.28
CA ILE A 12 -24.81 27.07 -29.21
C ILE A 12 -24.48 25.71 -29.76
N ILE A 13 -25.04 24.64 -29.15
CA ILE A 13 -24.86 23.27 -29.64
C ILE A 13 -25.61 23.13 -30.97
N GLU A 14 -24.90 22.82 -32.02
CA GLU A 14 -25.50 22.44 -33.32
C GLU A 14 -25.73 20.91 -33.33
N LEU A 15 -26.97 20.52 -33.57
CA LEU A 15 -27.35 19.13 -33.73
C LEU A 15 -27.21 18.69 -35.19
N PRO A 16 -27.05 17.38 -35.45
CA PRO A 16 -27.10 16.86 -36.82
C PRO A 16 -28.35 17.32 -37.58
N ALA A 17 -28.21 17.50 -38.90
CA ALA A 17 -29.30 18.02 -39.75
C ALA A 17 -30.55 17.13 -39.77
N ASP A 18 -30.43 15.87 -39.42
CA ASP A 18 -31.49 14.88 -39.30
C ASP A 18 -32.19 14.86 -37.94
N ALA A 19 -31.79 15.71 -37.02
CA ALA A 19 -32.39 15.80 -35.69
C ALA A 19 -33.87 16.21 -35.82
N PRO A 20 -34.82 15.45 -35.24
CA PRO A 20 -36.25 15.73 -35.39
C PRO A 20 -36.63 17.02 -34.67
N ILE A 21 -37.23 17.96 -35.42
CA ILE A 21 -37.69 19.24 -34.90
C ILE A 21 -38.85 19.03 -33.92
N GLY A 22 -38.75 19.63 -32.73
CA GLY A 22 -39.75 19.57 -31.68
C GLY A 22 -39.61 18.41 -30.69
N THR A 23 -38.67 17.53 -30.90
CA THR A 23 -38.34 16.46 -29.91
C THR A 23 -37.53 17.06 -28.76
N ASP A 24 -37.80 16.63 -27.52
CA ASP A 24 -36.99 17.01 -26.37
C ASP A 24 -35.55 16.54 -26.58
N ILE A 25 -34.57 17.43 -26.33
CA ILE A 25 -33.16 17.12 -26.54
C ILE A 25 -32.67 15.99 -25.63
N ARG A 26 -33.24 15.84 -24.45
CA ARG A 26 -32.88 14.73 -23.52
C ARG A 26 -33.34 13.40 -24.09
N GLU A 27 -34.50 13.36 -24.75
CA GLU A 27 -35.00 12.17 -25.44
C GLU A 27 -34.16 11.85 -26.69
N TYR A 28 -33.87 12.88 -27.52
CA TYR A 28 -33.03 12.73 -28.71
C TYR A 28 -31.62 12.22 -28.39
N LEU A 29 -30.98 12.77 -27.37
CA LEU A 29 -29.63 12.37 -26.90
C LEU A 29 -29.68 11.19 -25.93
N LYS A 30 -30.88 10.69 -25.58
CA LYS A 30 -31.07 9.59 -24.60
C LYS A 30 -30.35 9.87 -23.28
N LEU A 31 -30.52 11.09 -22.74
CA LEU A 31 -29.84 11.51 -21.50
C LEU A 31 -30.46 10.94 -20.22
N ASP A 32 -31.67 10.36 -20.33
CA ASP A 32 -32.33 9.65 -19.24
C ASP A 32 -31.74 8.24 -19.11
N ASP A 33 -30.50 8.18 -18.65
CA ASP A 33 -29.68 6.98 -18.53
C ASP A 33 -28.88 7.01 -17.24
N ASN A 34 -28.45 5.83 -16.79
CA ASN A 34 -27.63 5.69 -15.59
C ASN A 34 -26.27 5.09 -15.93
N THR A 35 -25.22 5.76 -15.55
CA THR A 35 -23.86 5.22 -15.63
C THR A 35 -23.52 4.51 -14.32
N ILE A 36 -23.09 3.26 -14.40
CA ILE A 36 -22.65 2.46 -13.27
C ILE A 36 -21.13 2.39 -13.32
N GLU A 37 -20.47 2.91 -12.30
CA GLU A 37 -19.03 2.75 -12.11
C GLU A 37 -18.76 1.39 -11.45
N ILE A 38 -17.91 0.58 -12.08
CA ILE A 38 -17.54 -0.75 -11.62
C ILE A 38 -16.07 -0.73 -11.20
N SER A 39 -15.80 -0.98 -9.92
CA SER A 39 -14.44 -1.20 -9.42
C SER A 39 -14.01 -2.62 -9.72
N VAL A 40 -13.07 -2.76 -10.64
CA VAL A 40 -12.55 -4.07 -11.08
C VAL A 40 -11.30 -4.41 -10.30
N THR A 41 -11.28 -5.60 -9.66
CA THR A 41 -10.08 -6.12 -8.99
C THR A 41 -8.99 -6.46 -10.02
N PRO A 42 -7.69 -6.38 -9.66
CA PRO A 42 -6.59 -6.59 -10.62
C PRO A 42 -6.59 -7.94 -11.33
N ASN A 43 -7.16 -8.98 -10.72
CA ASN A 43 -7.27 -10.33 -11.32
C ASN A 43 -8.35 -10.43 -12.41
N ARG A 44 -9.34 -9.52 -12.44
CA ARG A 44 -10.45 -9.55 -13.36
C ARG A 44 -10.25 -8.64 -14.58
N ALA A 45 -9.09 -8.76 -15.24
CA ALA A 45 -8.75 -8.00 -16.45
C ALA A 45 -9.76 -8.16 -17.59
N ASP A 46 -10.45 -9.29 -17.66
CA ASP A 46 -11.54 -9.55 -18.61
C ASP A 46 -12.68 -8.54 -18.51
N CYS A 47 -12.96 -8.03 -17.30
CA CYS A 47 -13.97 -7.02 -17.02
C CYS A 47 -13.56 -5.57 -17.34
N LEU A 48 -12.34 -5.34 -17.83
CA LEU A 48 -11.91 -4.03 -18.36
C LEU A 48 -12.48 -3.72 -19.76
N GLY A 49 -13.32 -4.60 -20.30
CA GLY A 49 -14.17 -4.38 -21.48
C GLY A 49 -15.61 -4.77 -21.18
N ILE A 50 -16.54 -4.16 -21.89
CA ILE A 50 -17.99 -4.42 -21.72
C ILE A 50 -18.33 -5.90 -21.91
N ILE A 51 -17.64 -6.58 -22.83
CA ILE A 51 -17.85 -8.01 -23.09
C ILE A 51 -17.57 -8.88 -21.84
N GLY A 52 -16.57 -8.57 -21.05
CA GLY A 52 -16.26 -9.30 -19.81
C GLY A 52 -17.32 -9.10 -18.75
N VAL A 53 -17.78 -7.86 -18.56
CA VAL A 53 -18.90 -7.54 -17.66
C VAL A 53 -20.19 -8.25 -18.14
N ALA A 54 -20.46 -8.23 -19.44
CA ALA A 54 -21.63 -8.91 -20.02
C ALA A 54 -21.59 -10.42 -19.79
N ARG A 55 -20.42 -11.05 -19.89
CA ARG A 55 -20.23 -12.48 -19.54
C ARG A 55 -20.59 -12.74 -18.08
N ASP A 56 -20.10 -11.92 -17.18
CA ASP A 56 -20.36 -12.08 -15.73
C ASP A 56 -21.85 -11.89 -15.41
N VAL A 57 -22.49 -10.86 -15.98
CA VAL A 57 -23.94 -10.63 -15.82
C VAL A 57 -24.74 -11.82 -16.35
N ALA A 58 -24.36 -12.36 -17.50
CA ALA A 58 -25.02 -13.54 -18.10
C ALA A 58 -24.87 -14.78 -17.20
N VAL A 59 -23.67 -15.03 -16.64
CA VAL A 59 -23.41 -16.15 -15.72
C VAL A 59 -24.25 -16.03 -14.46
N LEU A 60 -24.21 -14.87 -13.79
CA LEU A 60 -24.90 -14.63 -12.52
C LEU A 60 -26.43 -14.69 -12.64
N ASN A 61 -26.97 -14.29 -13.79
CA ASN A 61 -28.41 -14.32 -14.03
C ASN A 61 -28.86 -15.58 -14.81
N GLN A 62 -27.95 -16.49 -15.12
CA GLN A 62 -28.23 -17.70 -15.91
C GLN A 62 -28.88 -17.40 -17.29
N LEU A 63 -28.45 -16.33 -17.93
CA LEU A 63 -28.93 -15.88 -19.23
C LEU A 63 -27.90 -16.19 -20.32
N PRO A 64 -28.36 -16.36 -21.58
CA PRO A 64 -27.44 -16.47 -22.70
C PRO A 64 -26.74 -15.11 -22.95
N LEU A 65 -25.48 -15.16 -23.31
CA LEU A 65 -24.74 -13.97 -23.73
C LEU A 65 -25.10 -13.62 -25.18
N VAL A 66 -25.64 -12.42 -25.39
CA VAL A 66 -25.90 -11.86 -26.72
C VAL A 66 -24.72 -10.95 -27.09
N GLN A 67 -24.05 -11.28 -28.19
CA GLN A 67 -22.92 -10.50 -28.69
C GLN A 67 -23.30 -9.86 -30.04
N PRO A 68 -22.75 -8.65 -30.34
CA PRO A 68 -22.88 -8.11 -31.68
C PRO A 68 -22.20 -9.04 -32.70
N GLU A 69 -22.84 -9.23 -33.85
CA GLU A 69 -22.21 -9.98 -34.93
C GLU A 69 -21.02 -9.19 -35.50
N ILE A 70 -19.87 -9.81 -35.58
CA ILE A 70 -18.68 -9.25 -36.17
C ILE A 70 -18.41 -9.97 -37.49
N VAL A 71 -18.82 -9.31 -38.57
CA VAL A 71 -18.64 -9.84 -39.92
C VAL A 71 -17.23 -9.52 -40.43
N PRO A 72 -16.47 -10.51 -40.90
CA PRO A 72 -15.17 -10.28 -41.50
C PRO A 72 -15.26 -9.31 -42.69
N VAL A 73 -14.24 -8.45 -42.78
CA VAL A 73 -14.11 -7.50 -43.89
C VAL A 73 -13.12 -8.05 -44.92
N GLY A 74 -13.59 -8.43 -46.07
CA GLY A 74 -12.74 -8.88 -47.17
C GLY A 74 -11.77 -7.78 -47.62
N ALA A 75 -10.58 -8.16 -48.05
CA ALA A 75 -9.65 -7.24 -48.68
C ALA A 75 -10.18 -6.80 -50.07
N THR A 76 -10.19 -5.50 -50.32
CA THR A 76 -10.56 -4.90 -51.59
C THR A 76 -9.34 -4.36 -52.37
N ILE A 77 -8.20 -4.28 -51.68
CA ILE A 77 -6.89 -3.91 -52.18
C ILE A 77 -5.85 -4.91 -51.69
N ASP A 78 -4.68 -4.97 -52.36
CA ASP A 78 -3.58 -5.88 -52.02
C ASP A 78 -2.50 -5.21 -51.17
N ASP A 79 -2.72 -3.99 -50.76
CA ASP A 79 -1.74 -3.19 -49.99
C ASP A 79 -1.43 -3.85 -48.64
N THR A 80 -0.16 -4.06 -48.41
CA THR A 80 0.41 -4.57 -47.16
C THR A 80 1.60 -3.73 -46.75
N LEU A 81 2.09 -3.94 -45.54
CA LEU A 81 3.32 -3.36 -45.04
C LEU A 81 4.16 -4.48 -44.40
N PRO A 82 5.48 -4.55 -44.69
CA PRO A 82 6.35 -5.53 -44.01
C PRO A 82 6.27 -5.36 -42.47
N ILE A 83 6.07 -6.47 -41.75
CA ILE A 83 6.04 -6.49 -40.30
C ILE A 83 6.99 -7.57 -39.81
N THR A 84 7.93 -7.21 -38.96
CA THR A 84 8.89 -8.12 -38.32
C THR A 84 8.77 -8.01 -36.82
N VAL A 85 8.69 -9.14 -36.13
CA VAL A 85 8.70 -9.20 -34.66
C VAL A 85 10.04 -9.80 -34.21
N GLU A 86 10.93 -8.95 -33.71
CA GLU A 86 12.25 -9.36 -33.18
C GLU A 86 12.19 -9.76 -31.71
N ALA A 87 11.12 -9.37 -30.97
CA ALA A 87 10.91 -9.67 -29.57
C ALA A 87 9.63 -10.53 -29.36
N PRO A 88 9.62 -11.80 -29.80
CA PRO A 88 8.41 -12.64 -29.76
C PRO A 88 7.96 -13.00 -28.33
N GLU A 89 8.86 -12.98 -27.34
CA GLU A 89 8.49 -13.18 -25.93
C GLU A 89 7.70 -11.98 -25.37
N ALA A 90 8.02 -10.77 -25.83
CA ALA A 90 7.32 -9.55 -25.43
C ALA A 90 6.05 -9.31 -26.27
N CYS A 91 6.06 -9.69 -27.53
CA CYS A 91 4.96 -9.57 -28.48
C CYS A 91 4.70 -10.90 -29.19
N PRO A 92 4.01 -11.87 -28.58
CA PRO A 92 3.71 -13.16 -29.21
C PRO A 92 2.83 -13.07 -30.44
N ARG A 93 1.99 -12.05 -30.55
CA ARG A 93 1.09 -11.83 -31.70
C ARG A 93 1.01 -10.36 -32.05
N TYR A 94 1.22 -10.05 -33.33
CA TYR A 94 1.07 -8.70 -33.87
C TYR A 94 0.26 -8.76 -35.18
N LEU A 95 -0.90 -8.12 -35.20
CA LEU A 95 -1.71 -7.96 -36.38
C LEU A 95 -1.58 -6.53 -36.90
N GLY A 96 -1.41 -6.40 -38.21
CA GLY A 96 -1.44 -5.13 -38.92
C GLY A 96 -2.42 -5.18 -40.10
N ARG A 97 -3.10 -4.09 -40.38
CA ARG A 97 -3.95 -3.96 -41.55
C ARG A 97 -3.89 -2.57 -42.13
N VAL A 98 -3.62 -2.47 -43.42
CA VAL A 98 -3.62 -1.21 -44.15
C VAL A 98 -5.07 -0.88 -44.56
N VAL A 99 -5.50 0.36 -44.31
CA VAL A 99 -6.74 0.93 -44.85
C VAL A 99 -6.38 2.24 -45.53
N LYS A 100 -6.70 2.33 -46.84
CA LYS A 100 -6.32 3.46 -47.69
C LYS A 100 -7.52 4.29 -48.10
N GLY A 101 -7.30 5.58 -48.32
CA GLY A 101 -8.33 6.48 -48.85
C GLY A 101 -9.42 6.81 -47.81
N ILE A 102 -9.06 6.87 -46.53
CA ILE A 102 -10.00 7.28 -45.48
C ILE A 102 -10.20 8.79 -45.47
N ASN A 103 -11.38 9.23 -45.07
CA ASN A 103 -11.64 10.61 -44.70
C ASN A 103 -11.54 10.77 -43.16
N VAL A 104 -10.37 11.16 -42.67
CA VAL A 104 -10.12 11.37 -41.21
C VAL A 104 -11.03 12.47 -40.61
N LYS A 105 -11.53 13.41 -41.47
CA LYS A 105 -12.44 14.48 -41.05
C LYS A 105 -13.89 14.08 -41.00
N ALA A 106 -14.19 12.81 -41.32
CA ALA A 106 -15.56 12.30 -41.16
C ALA A 106 -16.00 12.42 -39.69
N PRO A 107 -17.22 12.93 -39.42
CA PRO A 107 -17.69 13.08 -38.07
C PRO A 107 -17.91 11.70 -37.42
N THR A 108 -17.45 11.52 -36.23
CA THR A 108 -17.80 10.34 -35.43
C THR A 108 -19.30 10.33 -35.19
N PRO A 109 -20.01 9.22 -35.45
CA PRO A 109 -21.46 9.12 -35.23
C PRO A 109 -21.85 9.45 -33.79
N LEU A 110 -22.98 10.13 -33.61
CA LEU A 110 -23.45 10.55 -32.29
C LEU A 110 -23.56 9.40 -31.29
N TRP A 111 -24.06 8.24 -31.74
CA TRP A 111 -24.18 7.07 -30.87
C TRP A 111 -22.83 6.59 -30.30
N MET A 112 -21.76 6.68 -31.09
CA MET A 112 -20.41 6.32 -30.64
C MET A 112 -19.85 7.39 -29.69
N LYS A 113 -20.00 8.67 -30.04
CA LYS A 113 -19.58 9.78 -29.16
C LYS A 113 -20.22 9.70 -27.78
N GLU A 114 -21.54 9.46 -27.74
CA GLU A 114 -22.26 9.34 -26.47
C GLU A 114 -21.83 8.13 -25.64
N LYS A 115 -21.58 6.98 -26.26
CA LYS A 115 -21.04 5.82 -25.54
C LYS A 115 -19.65 6.06 -24.98
N LEU A 116 -18.75 6.66 -25.78
CA LEU A 116 -17.40 7.05 -25.31
C LEU A 116 -17.48 8.04 -24.15
N ARG A 117 -18.27 9.10 -24.29
CA ARG A 117 -18.45 10.13 -23.25
C ARG A 117 -18.96 9.52 -21.94
N ARG A 118 -19.95 8.64 -21.99
CA ARG A 118 -20.51 7.96 -20.81
C ARG A 118 -19.50 7.04 -20.12
N CYS A 119 -18.53 6.54 -20.87
CA CYS A 119 -17.41 5.77 -20.34
C CYS A 119 -16.20 6.64 -19.93
N GLY A 120 -16.34 7.98 -19.93
CA GLY A 120 -15.29 8.91 -19.52
C GLY A 120 -14.22 9.18 -20.58
N ILE A 121 -14.42 8.75 -21.83
CA ILE A 121 -13.48 8.98 -22.95
C ILE A 121 -13.97 10.14 -23.82
N ARG A 122 -13.09 11.12 -24.02
CA ARG A 122 -13.36 12.24 -24.92
C ARG A 122 -13.17 11.80 -26.37
N SER A 123 -14.16 12.12 -27.23
CA SER A 123 -14.03 11.98 -28.68
C SER A 123 -12.96 12.90 -29.23
N ILE A 124 -12.09 12.41 -30.10
CA ILE A 124 -10.98 13.15 -30.71
C ILE A 124 -11.20 13.27 -32.22
N ASP A 125 -11.05 12.17 -32.95
CA ASP A 125 -11.36 11.99 -34.36
C ASP A 125 -11.93 10.59 -34.59
N ALA A 126 -12.53 10.35 -35.74
CA ALA A 126 -13.22 9.09 -35.99
C ALA A 126 -12.31 7.86 -35.95
N VAL A 127 -11.03 7.98 -36.30
CA VAL A 127 -10.06 6.85 -36.27
C VAL A 127 -9.73 6.47 -34.84
N VAL A 128 -9.39 7.45 -34.03
CA VAL A 128 -9.07 7.26 -32.58
C VAL A 128 -10.32 6.81 -31.83
N ASP A 129 -11.49 7.38 -32.16
CA ASP A 129 -12.75 7.02 -31.54
C ASP A 129 -13.13 5.55 -31.82
N VAL A 130 -12.87 5.05 -33.02
CA VAL A 130 -13.05 3.63 -33.37
C VAL A 130 -12.15 2.74 -32.52
N THR A 131 -10.87 3.06 -32.40
CA THR A 131 -9.94 2.25 -31.58
C THR A 131 -10.32 2.27 -30.10
N ASN A 132 -10.73 3.41 -29.56
CA ASN A 132 -11.24 3.54 -28.20
C ASN A 132 -12.57 2.81 -27.99
N TYR A 133 -13.45 2.81 -28.99
CA TYR A 133 -14.69 2.08 -28.91
C TYR A 133 -14.47 0.56 -28.86
N VAL A 134 -13.55 0.02 -29.67
CA VAL A 134 -13.20 -1.41 -29.65
C VAL A 134 -12.53 -1.78 -28.32
N LEU A 135 -11.67 -0.91 -27.79
CA LEU A 135 -11.07 -1.07 -26.47
C LEU A 135 -12.15 -1.22 -25.38
N LEU A 136 -13.15 -0.36 -25.36
CA LEU A 136 -14.25 -0.42 -24.37
C LEU A 136 -15.19 -1.62 -24.63
N GLU A 137 -15.55 -1.89 -25.88
CA GLU A 137 -16.48 -2.96 -26.22
C GLU A 137 -15.89 -4.34 -25.94
N LEU A 138 -14.66 -4.59 -26.40
CA LEU A 138 -14.02 -5.90 -26.40
C LEU A 138 -12.87 -6.06 -25.38
N GLY A 139 -12.36 -4.96 -24.84
CA GLY A 139 -11.19 -5.00 -23.96
C GLY A 139 -9.85 -5.10 -24.69
N GLN A 140 -9.82 -4.88 -26.02
CA GLN A 140 -8.62 -4.94 -26.85
C GLN A 140 -8.12 -3.53 -27.15
N PRO A 141 -6.96 -3.11 -26.60
CA PRO A 141 -6.33 -1.88 -27.03
C PRO A 141 -5.85 -2.00 -28.49
N MET A 142 -6.08 -0.96 -29.27
CA MET A 142 -5.64 -0.85 -30.64
C MET A 142 -4.97 0.49 -30.87
N HIS A 143 -4.11 0.55 -31.88
CA HIS A 143 -3.49 1.79 -32.33
C HIS A 143 -3.65 1.97 -33.84
N ALA A 144 -3.64 3.21 -34.29
CA ALA A 144 -3.64 3.56 -35.71
C ALA A 144 -2.44 4.46 -36.00
N PHE A 145 -1.58 4.00 -36.88
CA PHE A 145 -0.46 4.79 -37.40
C PHE A 145 -0.84 5.47 -38.71
N ASP A 146 -0.34 6.68 -38.95
CA ASP A 146 -0.30 7.25 -40.28
C ASP A 146 0.68 6.44 -41.12
N LYS A 147 0.14 5.64 -42.05
CA LYS A 147 0.92 4.70 -42.87
C LYS A 147 2.04 5.41 -43.68
N ASP A 148 1.76 6.62 -44.16
CA ASP A 148 2.68 7.35 -45.04
C ASP A 148 3.88 7.95 -44.27
N ARG A 149 3.85 7.89 -42.95
CA ARG A 149 4.95 8.28 -42.04
C ARG A 149 5.80 7.11 -41.55
N ILE A 150 5.48 5.89 -41.97
CA ILE A 150 6.26 4.69 -41.60
C ILE A 150 7.29 4.43 -42.68
N GLU A 151 8.55 4.34 -42.29
CA GLU A 151 9.67 4.13 -43.20
C GLU A 151 10.04 2.64 -43.31
N GLY A 152 9.77 2.03 -44.45
CA GLY A 152 10.16 0.65 -44.79
C GLY A 152 9.21 -0.42 -44.28
N GLY A 153 8.79 -0.37 -43.04
CA GLY A 153 7.90 -1.37 -42.41
C GLY A 153 7.93 -1.26 -40.91
N ILE A 154 7.17 -2.14 -40.23
CA ILE A 154 7.11 -2.22 -38.78
C ILE A 154 8.12 -3.22 -38.27
N VAL A 155 8.86 -2.85 -37.21
CA VAL A 155 9.76 -3.71 -36.46
C VAL A 155 9.37 -3.64 -34.97
N VAL A 156 8.85 -4.72 -34.45
CA VAL A 156 8.51 -4.85 -33.03
C VAL A 156 9.74 -5.40 -32.30
N ARG A 157 10.37 -4.57 -31.49
CA ARG A 157 11.65 -4.87 -30.85
C ARG A 157 11.77 -4.27 -29.46
N MET A 158 12.77 -4.68 -28.73
CA MET A 158 13.16 -3.94 -27.53
C MET A 158 13.85 -2.63 -27.90
N ALA A 159 13.67 -1.60 -27.05
CA ALA A 159 14.35 -0.32 -27.22
C ALA A 159 15.87 -0.45 -27.05
N LYS A 160 16.62 0.45 -27.65
CA LYS A 160 18.04 0.62 -27.37
C LYS A 160 18.19 1.47 -26.11
N GLU A 161 19.19 1.19 -25.30
CA GLU A 161 19.43 1.98 -24.09
C GLU A 161 19.62 3.46 -24.41
N GLY A 162 18.81 4.31 -23.81
CA GLY A 162 18.83 5.76 -24.02
C GLY A 162 18.17 6.22 -25.33
N GLU A 163 17.51 5.34 -26.08
CA GLU A 163 16.71 5.72 -27.25
C GLU A 163 15.60 6.71 -26.82
N THR A 164 15.35 7.74 -27.59
CA THR A 164 14.35 8.77 -27.27
C THR A 164 13.11 8.64 -28.15
N LEU A 165 11.96 8.95 -27.58
CA LEU A 165 10.68 8.99 -28.28
C LEU A 165 9.86 10.18 -27.77
N VAL A 166 9.42 11.04 -28.69
CA VAL A 166 8.44 12.09 -28.38
C VAL A 166 7.04 11.46 -28.40
N LEU A 167 6.35 11.56 -27.29
CA LEU A 167 5.04 10.98 -27.08
C LEU A 167 3.90 11.86 -27.60
N LEU A 168 2.69 11.31 -27.74
CA LEU A 168 1.50 12.03 -28.21
C LEU A 168 1.13 13.26 -27.35
N ASP A 169 1.57 13.33 -26.11
CA ASP A 169 1.41 14.48 -25.22
C ASP A 169 2.53 15.52 -25.33
N GLY A 170 3.49 15.32 -26.24
CA GLY A 170 4.64 16.18 -26.47
C GLY A 170 5.81 15.95 -25.51
N THR A 171 5.69 15.04 -24.55
CA THR A 171 6.80 14.69 -23.64
C THR A 171 7.85 13.85 -24.34
N GLU A 172 9.14 14.14 -24.10
CA GLU A 172 10.23 13.29 -24.56
C GLU A 172 10.54 12.21 -23.53
N ALA A 173 10.33 10.94 -23.90
CA ALA A 173 10.67 9.79 -23.10
C ALA A 173 12.04 9.24 -23.46
N LYS A 174 12.90 9.03 -22.46
CA LYS A 174 14.17 8.31 -22.60
C LYS A 174 13.94 6.85 -22.23
N LEU A 175 14.09 5.97 -23.21
CA LEU A 175 13.75 4.56 -23.10
C LEU A 175 14.90 3.73 -22.52
N ASN A 176 14.52 2.68 -21.78
CA ASN A 176 15.45 1.66 -21.30
C ASN A 176 15.40 0.43 -22.19
N ALA A 177 16.45 -0.37 -22.21
CA ALA A 177 16.56 -1.56 -23.04
C ALA A 177 15.49 -2.65 -22.76
N ASP A 178 14.79 -2.57 -21.63
CA ASP A 178 13.67 -3.46 -21.26
C ASP A 178 12.29 -2.93 -21.67
N THR A 179 12.23 -1.85 -22.44
CA THR A 179 10.98 -1.26 -22.96
C THR A 179 10.71 -1.80 -24.36
N LEU A 180 9.51 -2.37 -24.56
CA LEU A 180 9.06 -2.79 -25.89
C LEU A 180 8.68 -1.58 -26.72
N VAL A 181 9.15 -1.52 -27.96
CA VAL A 181 8.80 -0.46 -28.91
C VAL A 181 8.25 -1.03 -30.21
N ILE A 182 7.29 -0.31 -30.77
CA ILE A 182 6.91 -0.45 -32.17
C ILE A 182 7.74 0.55 -32.93
N ALA A 183 8.60 0.08 -33.81
CA ALA A 183 9.54 0.89 -34.59
C ALA A 183 9.28 0.72 -36.09
N ASP A 184 9.80 1.64 -36.87
CA ASP A 184 10.06 1.41 -38.28
C ASP A 184 11.54 1.04 -38.49
N HIS A 185 12.03 1.07 -39.76
CA HIS A 185 13.43 0.75 -40.05
C HIS A 185 14.42 1.78 -39.50
N ASN A 186 13.98 2.97 -39.10
CA ASN A 186 14.84 4.07 -38.69
C ASN A 186 14.71 4.45 -37.21
N LYS A 187 13.47 4.42 -36.65
CA LYS A 187 13.19 4.96 -35.29
C LYS A 187 12.04 4.26 -34.60
N ALA A 188 11.94 4.43 -33.28
CA ALA A 188 10.77 4.06 -32.49
C ALA A 188 9.58 4.96 -32.84
N LEU A 189 8.41 4.36 -33.01
CA LEU A 189 7.15 5.03 -33.33
C LEU A 189 6.20 5.09 -32.13
N ALA A 190 6.26 4.08 -31.24
CA ALA A 190 5.44 3.99 -30.05
C ALA A 190 6.11 3.13 -28.98
N MET A 191 5.77 3.34 -27.72
CA MET A 191 5.98 2.34 -26.66
C MET A 191 4.89 1.28 -26.78
N GLY A 192 5.27 0.05 -27.12
CA GLY A 192 4.34 -1.04 -27.36
C GLY A 192 3.43 -1.29 -26.15
N GLY A 193 2.12 -1.22 -26.37
CA GLY A 193 1.11 -1.44 -25.33
C GLY A 193 1.00 -0.35 -24.26
N ILE A 194 1.72 0.77 -24.41
CA ILE A 194 1.76 1.86 -23.43
C ILE A 194 1.26 3.17 -24.03
N PHE A 195 2.01 3.76 -24.96
CA PHE A 195 1.67 5.07 -25.50
C PHE A 195 2.25 5.32 -26.89
N GLY A 196 1.47 5.95 -27.77
CA GLY A 196 1.89 6.30 -29.12
C GLY A 196 2.90 7.44 -29.16
N GLY A 197 3.67 7.51 -30.25
CA GLY A 197 4.54 8.63 -30.56
C GLY A 197 3.82 9.70 -31.39
N GLU A 198 4.19 10.97 -31.18
CA GLU A 198 3.60 12.13 -31.85
C GLU A 198 3.78 12.06 -33.37
N HIS A 199 4.98 11.70 -33.82
CA HIS A 199 5.33 11.76 -35.23
C HIS A 199 4.55 10.76 -36.11
N SER A 200 4.21 9.60 -35.57
CA SER A 200 3.57 8.49 -36.31
C SER A 200 2.05 8.43 -36.13
N GLY A 201 1.49 9.28 -35.29
CA GLY A 201 0.05 9.33 -35.01
C GLY A 201 -0.76 9.86 -36.19
N VAL A 202 -2.06 9.52 -36.17
CA VAL A 202 -3.06 10.05 -37.11
C VAL A 202 -3.23 11.55 -36.88
N ASN A 203 -3.40 12.30 -37.95
CA ASN A 203 -3.66 13.75 -37.93
C ASN A 203 -4.64 14.15 -39.04
N ASP A 204 -4.98 15.44 -39.12
CA ASP A 204 -5.98 15.97 -40.05
C ASP A 204 -5.68 15.77 -41.54
N GLU A 205 -4.46 15.41 -41.91
CA GLU A 205 -4.03 15.18 -43.28
C GLU A 205 -3.92 13.69 -43.62
N THR A 206 -4.06 12.81 -42.63
CA THR A 206 -3.93 11.36 -42.80
C THR A 206 -4.99 10.82 -43.74
N GLN A 207 -4.59 10.07 -44.74
CA GLN A 207 -5.47 9.40 -45.71
C GLN A 207 -5.31 7.89 -45.71
N ASN A 208 -4.17 7.40 -45.24
CA ASN A 208 -3.86 5.98 -45.20
C ASN A 208 -3.41 5.62 -43.79
N VAL A 209 -3.99 4.59 -43.21
CA VAL A 209 -3.67 4.14 -41.86
C VAL A 209 -3.17 2.70 -41.85
N LEU A 210 -2.29 2.39 -40.91
CA LEU A 210 -2.01 1.03 -40.47
C LEU A 210 -2.70 0.82 -39.13
N LEU A 211 -3.71 -0.04 -39.09
CA LEU A 211 -4.29 -0.49 -37.83
C LEU A 211 -3.37 -1.52 -37.18
N GLU A 212 -3.10 -1.33 -35.90
CA GLU A 212 -2.36 -2.27 -35.04
C GLU A 212 -3.33 -2.94 -34.08
N CYS A 213 -3.21 -4.26 -33.96
CA CYS A 213 -3.91 -5.03 -32.95
C CYS A 213 -3.01 -6.17 -32.47
N ALA A 214 -2.47 -6.06 -31.28
CA ALA A 214 -1.44 -6.96 -30.78
C ALA A 214 -1.81 -7.62 -29.46
N PHE A 215 -1.14 -8.72 -29.16
CA PHE A 215 -1.03 -9.29 -27.84
C PHE A 215 0.39 -9.03 -27.32
N PHE A 216 0.52 -8.29 -26.23
CA PHE A 216 1.77 -8.08 -25.53
C PHE A 216 1.78 -8.87 -24.22
N SER A 217 2.92 -9.49 -23.92
CA SER A 217 3.11 -10.21 -22.66
C SER A 217 2.95 -9.26 -21.47
N PRO A 218 2.09 -9.56 -20.47
CA PRO A 218 1.91 -8.71 -19.30
C PRO A 218 3.22 -8.37 -18.58
N LEU A 219 4.15 -9.32 -18.48
CA LEU A 219 5.46 -9.11 -17.86
C LEU A 219 6.32 -8.08 -18.58
N SER A 220 6.13 -7.92 -19.89
CA SER A 220 6.88 -6.93 -20.68
C SER A 220 6.32 -5.51 -20.55
N ILE A 221 5.09 -5.36 -20.07
CA ILE A 221 4.43 -4.05 -19.92
C ILE A 221 4.41 -3.59 -18.46
N THR A 222 4.24 -4.53 -17.52
CA THR A 222 4.13 -4.22 -16.07
C THR A 222 5.27 -3.33 -15.57
N GLY A 223 4.91 -2.21 -14.97
CA GLY A 223 5.83 -1.24 -14.37
C GLY A 223 6.51 -0.28 -15.34
N ARG A 224 6.51 -0.55 -16.67
CA ARG A 224 7.21 0.31 -17.66
C ARG A 224 6.50 1.64 -17.85
N ALA A 225 5.16 1.64 -17.94
CA ALA A 225 4.39 2.88 -18.02
C ALA A 225 4.65 3.80 -16.81
N ARG A 226 4.60 3.25 -15.60
CA ARG A 226 4.84 4.00 -14.35
C ARG A 226 6.21 4.63 -14.28
N ARG A 227 7.24 3.98 -14.82
CA ARG A 227 8.62 4.50 -14.89
C ARG A 227 8.70 5.83 -15.64
N HIS A 228 7.84 6.02 -16.64
CA HIS A 228 7.73 7.26 -17.41
C HIS A 228 6.61 8.19 -16.92
N GLY A 229 6.06 7.94 -15.73
CA GLY A 229 4.93 8.73 -15.18
C GLY A 229 3.62 8.55 -15.94
N LEU A 230 3.48 7.49 -16.73
CA LEU A 230 2.32 7.21 -17.57
C LEU A 230 1.37 6.22 -16.89
N HIS A 231 0.08 6.46 -17.09
CA HIS A 231 -0.99 5.55 -16.76
C HIS A 231 -2.05 5.64 -17.86
N THR A 232 -2.06 4.66 -18.76
CA THR A 232 -2.93 4.69 -19.95
C THR A 232 -3.94 3.53 -19.91
N ASP A 233 -5.06 3.68 -20.61
CA ASP A 233 -6.05 2.63 -20.78
C ASP A 233 -5.47 1.37 -21.44
N ALA A 234 -4.50 1.54 -22.33
CA ALA A 234 -3.79 0.44 -22.97
C ALA A 234 -2.88 -0.29 -21.99
N SER A 235 -1.98 0.44 -21.29
CA SER A 235 -1.05 -0.17 -20.33
C SER A 235 -1.78 -0.84 -19.17
N HIS A 236 -2.86 -0.24 -18.71
CA HIS A 236 -3.69 -0.79 -17.63
C HIS A 236 -4.27 -2.17 -17.98
N ARG A 237 -4.64 -2.38 -19.26
CA ARG A 237 -5.13 -3.67 -19.76
C ARG A 237 -4.03 -4.65 -20.04
N TYR A 238 -2.98 -4.24 -20.77
CA TYR A 238 -1.89 -5.14 -21.14
C TYR A 238 -1.11 -5.66 -19.94
N GLU A 239 -0.88 -4.83 -18.91
CA GLU A 239 -0.14 -5.28 -17.72
C GLU A 239 -0.93 -6.30 -16.87
N ARG A 240 -2.26 -6.37 -17.04
CA ARG A 240 -3.14 -7.32 -16.35
C ARG A 240 -3.53 -8.51 -17.21
N GLY A 241 -3.42 -8.38 -18.51
CA GLY A 241 -3.74 -9.40 -19.50
C GLY A 241 -4.86 -9.01 -20.45
N VAL A 242 -4.61 -9.20 -21.74
CA VAL A 242 -5.58 -9.08 -22.83
C VAL A 242 -5.75 -10.47 -23.43
N ASP A 243 -6.97 -10.83 -23.85
CA ASP A 243 -7.26 -12.14 -24.43
C ASP A 243 -6.39 -12.40 -25.68
N PRO A 244 -5.47 -13.40 -25.68
CA PRO A 244 -4.60 -13.69 -26.81
C PRO A 244 -5.32 -14.25 -28.04
N ALA A 245 -6.61 -14.59 -27.92
CA ALA A 245 -7.44 -15.06 -29.02
C ALA A 245 -8.34 -13.97 -29.64
N LEU A 246 -8.27 -12.75 -29.14
CA LEU A 246 -9.20 -11.67 -29.49
C LEU A 246 -8.77 -10.84 -30.71
N GLN A 247 -7.49 -10.79 -31.06
CA GLN A 247 -6.93 -9.79 -31.98
C GLN A 247 -7.58 -9.80 -33.36
N HIS A 248 -7.82 -10.96 -33.96
CA HIS A 248 -8.51 -11.05 -35.25
C HIS A 248 -9.93 -10.47 -35.20
N LYS A 249 -10.69 -10.84 -34.17
CA LYS A 249 -12.06 -10.36 -33.97
C LYS A 249 -12.08 -8.83 -33.77
N ALA A 250 -11.15 -8.29 -32.99
CA ALA A 250 -11.04 -6.86 -32.77
C ALA A 250 -10.59 -6.11 -34.05
N MET A 251 -9.65 -6.67 -34.82
CA MET A 251 -9.21 -6.10 -36.10
C MET A 251 -10.37 -6.00 -37.09
N GLU A 252 -11.19 -7.05 -37.23
CA GLU A 252 -12.36 -7.05 -38.10
C GLU A 252 -13.39 -6.02 -37.63
N ARG A 253 -13.66 -5.95 -36.32
CA ARG A 253 -14.60 -4.97 -35.74
C ARG A 253 -14.16 -3.53 -36.02
N ALA A 254 -12.90 -3.22 -35.77
CA ALA A 254 -12.32 -1.89 -35.99
C ALA A 254 -12.32 -1.52 -37.49
N THR A 255 -11.96 -2.47 -38.37
CA THR A 255 -11.94 -2.25 -39.80
C THR A 255 -13.35 -1.93 -40.33
N ARG A 256 -14.37 -2.68 -39.92
CA ARG A 256 -15.75 -2.42 -40.32
C ARG A 256 -16.22 -1.04 -39.86
N LEU A 257 -16.04 -0.70 -38.60
CA LEU A 257 -16.42 0.60 -38.06
C LEU A 257 -15.68 1.76 -38.77
N LEU A 258 -14.38 1.59 -39.03
CA LEU A 258 -13.56 2.60 -39.70
C LEU A 258 -14.07 2.86 -41.12
N ILE A 259 -14.34 1.80 -41.91
CA ILE A 259 -14.82 1.93 -43.28
C ILE A 259 -16.25 2.52 -43.30
N ASP A 260 -17.13 2.08 -42.42
CA ASP A 260 -18.50 2.59 -42.34
C ASP A 260 -18.54 4.09 -41.99
N ILE A 261 -17.59 4.60 -41.22
CA ILE A 261 -17.54 6.00 -40.79
C ILE A 261 -16.67 6.87 -41.72
N CYS A 262 -15.45 6.41 -42.01
CA CYS A 262 -14.44 7.20 -42.74
C CYS A 262 -14.34 6.79 -44.23
N GLY A 263 -15.00 5.72 -44.66
CA GLY A 263 -14.78 5.15 -46.00
C GLY A 263 -13.40 4.47 -46.09
N GLY A 264 -12.95 4.30 -47.31
CA GLY A 264 -11.66 3.69 -47.60
C GLY A 264 -11.74 2.22 -47.98
N GLU A 265 -10.58 1.66 -48.32
CA GLU A 265 -10.43 0.28 -48.79
C GLU A 265 -9.40 -0.44 -47.93
N ALA A 266 -9.76 -1.65 -47.47
CA ALA A 266 -8.91 -2.45 -46.61
C ALA A 266 -8.04 -3.43 -47.39
N GLY A 267 -6.76 -3.53 -47.06
CA GLY A 267 -5.88 -4.62 -47.44
C GLY A 267 -6.14 -5.89 -46.64
N PRO A 268 -5.39 -6.96 -46.92
CA PRO A 268 -5.46 -8.18 -46.11
C PRO A 268 -4.88 -7.95 -44.70
N VAL A 269 -5.37 -8.74 -43.75
CA VAL A 269 -4.79 -8.77 -42.41
C VAL A 269 -3.43 -9.46 -42.45
N ILE A 270 -2.41 -8.80 -41.93
CA ILE A 270 -1.07 -9.35 -41.76
C ILE A 270 -1.00 -9.88 -40.32
N ASP A 271 -0.73 -11.17 -40.17
CA ASP A 271 -0.64 -11.83 -38.86
C ASP A 271 0.78 -12.41 -38.66
N ILE A 272 1.48 -11.85 -37.69
CA ILE A 272 2.77 -12.37 -37.23
C ILE A 272 2.56 -12.95 -35.85
N THR A 273 2.44 -14.26 -35.78
CA THR A 273 2.21 -14.99 -34.54
C THR A 273 3.32 -16.00 -34.26
N ASN A 274 3.82 -16.00 -33.03
CA ASN A 274 4.70 -17.03 -32.51
C ASN A 274 3.93 -17.93 -31.53
N GLU A 275 3.49 -19.08 -32.01
CA GLU A 275 2.70 -20.04 -31.22
C GLU A 275 3.45 -20.56 -29.98
N ALA A 276 4.79 -20.56 -29.99
CA ALA A 276 5.59 -21.06 -28.86
C ALA A 276 5.58 -20.12 -27.65
N THR A 277 5.37 -18.82 -27.89
CA THR A 277 5.36 -17.78 -26.84
C THR A 277 3.96 -17.30 -26.46
N LEU A 278 2.92 -17.72 -27.20
CA LEU A 278 1.52 -17.46 -26.79
C LEU A 278 1.20 -18.18 -25.48
N PRO A 279 0.42 -17.54 -24.58
CA PRO A 279 -0.05 -18.17 -23.36
C PRO A 279 -0.87 -19.41 -23.66
N LYS A 280 -0.61 -20.50 -22.93
CA LYS A 280 -1.41 -21.71 -23.01
C LYS A 280 -2.54 -21.65 -22.00
N ARG A 281 -3.72 -22.11 -22.40
CA ARG A 281 -4.86 -22.22 -21.51
C ARG A 281 -4.56 -23.26 -20.42
N ALA A 282 -4.75 -22.88 -19.15
CA ALA A 282 -4.53 -23.80 -18.03
C ALA A 282 -5.60 -24.91 -18.01
N THR A 283 -5.15 -26.14 -17.78
CA THR A 283 -6.04 -27.27 -17.44
C THR A 283 -5.95 -27.48 -15.94
N ILE A 284 -7.02 -27.24 -15.24
CA ILE A 284 -7.08 -27.20 -13.78
C ILE A 284 -7.93 -28.37 -13.29
N THR A 285 -7.43 -29.13 -12.31
CA THR A 285 -8.20 -30.17 -11.64
C THR A 285 -8.81 -29.61 -10.36
N LEU A 286 -10.14 -29.63 -10.27
CA LEU A 286 -10.89 -29.27 -9.06
C LEU A 286 -11.37 -30.54 -8.37
N ARG A 287 -10.84 -30.81 -7.17
CA ARG A 287 -11.23 -31.97 -6.36
C ARG A 287 -12.47 -31.63 -5.51
N ARG A 288 -13.44 -32.54 -5.49
CA ARG A 288 -14.66 -32.42 -4.68
C ARG A 288 -14.33 -32.14 -3.20
N SER A 289 -13.44 -32.94 -2.64
CA SER A 289 -13.06 -32.81 -1.23
C SER A 289 -12.43 -31.46 -0.87
N LYS A 290 -11.67 -30.86 -1.81
CA LYS A 290 -11.07 -29.55 -1.60
C LYS A 290 -12.10 -28.43 -1.72
N LEU A 291 -13.01 -28.54 -2.69
CA LEU A 291 -14.10 -27.58 -2.86
C LEU A 291 -14.96 -27.52 -1.60
N ASP A 292 -15.48 -28.68 -1.14
CA ASP A 292 -16.32 -28.75 0.06
C ASP A 292 -15.59 -28.25 1.32
N ARG A 293 -14.29 -28.58 1.45
CA ARG A 293 -13.48 -28.14 2.60
C ARG A 293 -13.23 -26.63 2.62
N LEU A 294 -12.95 -26.02 1.48
CA LEU A 294 -12.64 -24.59 1.41
C LEU A 294 -13.89 -23.72 1.53
N ILE A 295 -14.99 -24.14 0.91
CA ILE A 295 -16.26 -23.43 1.01
C ILE A 295 -16.94 -23.68 2.36
N GLY A 296 -16.71 -24.87 2.97
CA GLY A 296 -17.40 -25.30 4.20
C GLY A 296 -18.85 -25.70 3.97
N HIS A 297 -19.29 -25.82 2.73
CA HIS A 297 -20.64 -26.15 2.33
C HIS A 297 -20.61 -27.00 1.06
N HIS A 298 -21.49 -27.99 0.96
CA HIS A 298 -21.58 -28.85 -0.20
C HIS A 298 -22.48 -28.23 -1.27
N ILE A 299 -21.93 -27.98 -2.46
CA ILE A 299 -22.66 -27.55 -3.65
C ILE A 299 -22.83 -28.75 -4.56
N ALA A 300 -24.04 -28.98 -5.09
CA ALA A 300 -24.34 -30.11 -5.96
C ALA A 300 -23.45 -30.17 -7.21
N ASP A 301 -23.03 -31.36 -7.62
CA ASP A 301 -22.08 -31.57 -8.73
C ASP A 301 -22.57 -30.94 -10.04
N GLU A 302 -23.87 -31.06 -10.35
CA GLU A 302 -24.48 -30.50 -11.54
C GLU A 302 -24.41 -28.98 -11.52
N GLN A 303 -24.55 -28.36 -10.34
CA GLN A 303 -24.46 -26.91 -10.18
C GLN A 303 -23.02 -26.41 -10.35
N VAL A 304 -22.05 -27.13 -9.81
CA VAL A 304 -20.63 -26.82 -10.02
C VAL A 304 -20.26 -26.90 -11.50
N THR A 305 -20.67 -27.96 -12.17
CA THR A 305 -20.45 -28.16 -13.61
C THR A 305 -21.09 -27.04 -14.44
N ASP A 306 -22.35 -26.67 -14.15
CA ASP A 306 -23.05 -25.60 -14.84
C ASP A 306 -22.36 -24.25 -14.65
N ILE A 307 -21.93 -23.92 -13.43
CA ILE A 307 -21.17 -22.70 -13.12
C ILE A 307 -19.90 -22.62 -13.97
N LEU A 308 -19.07 -23.66 -13.93
CA LEU A 308 -17.81 -23.67 -14.67
C LEU A 308 -18.02 -23.56 -16.19
N ARG A 309 -19.03 -24.24 -16.74
CA ARG A 309 -19.38 -24.15 -18.17
C ARG A 309 -19.88 -22.76 -18.56
N ARG A 310 -20.72 -22.12 -17.73
CA ARG A 310 -21.19 -20.75 -17.97
C ARG A 310 -20.07 -19.73 -17.92
N LEU A 311 -19.04 -19.95 -17.10
CA LEU A 311 -17.83 -19.14 -17.05
C LEU A 311 -16.94 -19.29 -18.30
N GLY A 312 -17.27 -20.24 -19.20
CA GLY A 312 -16.54 -20.48 -20.43
C GLY A 312 -15.47 -21.56 -20.33
N CYS A 313 -15.41 -22.30 -19.23
CA CYS A 313 -14.51 -23.44 -19.10
C CYS A 313 -15.00 -24.63 -19.93
N GLU A 314 -14.05 -25.35 -20.54
CA GLU A 314 -14.32 -26.68 -21.07
C GLU A 314 -14.19 -27.70 -19.92
N VAL A 315 -15.30 -28.35 -19.56
CA VAL A 315 -15.37 -29.15 -18.33
C VAL A 315 -15.54 -30.63 -18.66
N THR A 316 -14.66 -31.45 -18.10
CA THR A 316 -14.77 -32.91 -18.08
C THR A 316 -15.02 -33.36 -16.64
N GLU A 317 -16.12 -34.07 -16.40
CA GLU A 317 -16.50 -34.58 -15.09
C GLU A 317 -15.83 -35.93 -14.83
N GLY A 318 -15.16 -36.05 -13.68
CA GLY A 318 -14.63 -37.30 -13.13
C GLY A 318 -15.49 -37.77 -11.96
N LYS A 319 -15.08 -38.87 -11.30
CA LYS A 319 -15.82 -39.45 -10.19
C LYS A 319 -15.87 -38.55 -8.95
N ASP A 320 -14.72 -37.92 -8.62
CA ASP A 320 -14.55 -37.08 -7.43
C ASP A 320 -13.85 -35.76 -7.76
N GLU A 321 -13.85 -35.37 -9.03
CA GLU A 321 -13.15 -34.19 -9.52
C GLU A 321 -13.73 -33.68 -10.85
N TRP A 322 -13.39 -32.46 -11.19
CA TRP A 322 -13.59 -31.86 -12.50
C TRP A 322 -12.25 -31.49 -13.11
N GLN A 323 -12.08 -31.70 -14.39
CA GLN A 323 -11.02 -31.05 -15.15
C GLN A 323 -11.62 -29.91 -15.96
N ALA A 324 -11.16 -28.70 -15.71
CA ALA A 324 -11.62 -27.51 -16.36
C ALA A 324 -10.47 -26.85 -17.13
N VAL A 325 -10.67 -26.61 -18.43
CA VAL A 325 -9.75 -25.79 -19.23
C VAL A 325 -10.25 -24.35 -19.19
N ALA A 326 -9.44 -23.45 -18.64
CA ALA A 326 -9.80 -22.04 -18.51
C ALA A 326 -10.02 -21.38 -19.87
N PRO A 327 -10.97 -20.44 -20.02
CA PRO A 327 -11.12 -19.68 -21.26
C PRO A 327 -9.94 -18.73 -21.47
N SER A 328 -9.69 -18.34 -22.73
CA SER A 328 -8.53 -17.53 -23.11
C SER A 328 -8.51 -16.11 -22.51
N TRP A 329 -9.65 -15.60 -22.10
CA TRP A 329 -9.80 -14.27 -21.50
C TRP A 329 -9.63 -14.22 -19.98
N ARG A 330 -9.38 -15.36 -19.30
CA ARG A 330 -9.22 -15.48 -17.86
C ARG A 330 -7.78 -15.85 -17.51
N PHE A 331 -6.95 -14.83 -17.29
CA PHE A 331 -5.56 -14.97 -16.89
C PHE A 331 -5.36 -15.34 -15.41
N ASP A 332 -6.40 -15.14 -14.62
CA ASP A 332 -6.45 -15.40 -13.19
C ASP A 332 -6.76 -16.86 -12.85
N MET A 333 -7.25 -17.65 -13.81
CA MET A 333 -7.55 -19.07 -13.59
C MET A 333 -6.37 -19.96 -13.96
N GLU A 334 -5.55 -20.32 -12.97
CA GLU A 334 -4.37 -21.17 -13.17
C GLU A 334 -4.31 -22.34 -12.19
N ILE A 335 -4.86 -22.19 -10.99
CA ILE A 335 -4.79 -23.18 -9.92
C ILE A 335 -6.18 -23.58 -9.42
N GLU A 336 -6.23 -24.63 -8.61
CA GLU A 336 -7.47 -25.21 -8.10
C GLU A 336 -8.30 -24.22 -7.29
N GLU A 337 -7.63 -23.37 -6.50
CA GLU A 337 -8.24 -22.34 -5.67
C GLU A 337 -9.00 -21.29 -6.49
N ASP A 338 -8.54 -20.98 -7.69
CA ASP A 338 -9.23 -20.02 -8.58
C ASP A 338 -10.60 -20.57 -9.01
N LEU A 339 -10.70 -21.88 -9.27
CA LEU A 339 -11.99 -22.51 -9.55
C LEU A 339 -12.90 -22.55 -8.32
N VAL A 340 -12.33 -22.75 -7.12
CA VAL A 340 -13.11 -22.68 -5.86
C VAL A 340 -13.66 -21.27 -5.66
N GLU A 341 -12.87 -20.23 -5.91
CA GLU A 341 -13.30 -18.83 -5.84
C GLU A 341 -14.47 -18.58 -6.78
N GLU A 342 -14.34 -18.98 -8.04
CA GLU A 342 -15.38 -18.76 -9.04
C GLU A 342 -16.68 -19.51 -8.73
N VAL A 343 -16.59 -20.74 -8.27
CA VAL A 343 -17.77 -21.51 -7.84
C VAL A 343 -18.45 -20.82 -6.66
N ALA A 344 -17.70 -20.41 -5.63
CA ALA A 344 -18.25 -19.72 -4.47
C ALA A 344 -18.86 -18.35 -4.86
N ARG A 345 -18.19 -17.59 -5.70
CA ARG A 345 -18.64 -16.28 -6.17
C ARG A 345 -19.94 -16.35 -6.96
N VAL A 346 -20.04 -17.27 -7.90
CA VAL A 346 -21.23 -17.43 -8.74
C VAL A 346 -22.38 -18.10 -7.97
N TYR A 347 -22.08 -19.05 -7.09
CA TYR A 347 -23.07 -19.62 -6.16
C TYR A 347 -23.67 -18.55 -5.25
N GLY A 348 -22.86 -17.56 -4.86
CA GLY A 348 -23.20 -16.43 -4.01
C GLY A 348 -22.83 -16.68 -2.56
N TYR A 349 -21.95 -15.85 -2.02
CA TYR A 349 -21.48 -15.94 -0.63
C TYR A 349 -22.61 -15.89 0.40
N ASN A 350 -23.68 -15.16 0.11
CA ASN A 350 -24.85 -15.09 0.98
C ASN A 350 -25.66 -16.41 1.04
N ASN A 351 -25.44 -17.33 0.12
CA ASN A 351 -26.08 -18.64 0.10
C ASN A 351 -25.27 -19.70 0.86
N ILE A 352 -24.05 -19.36 1.29
CA ILE A 352 -23.19 -20.22 2.11
C ILE A 352 -23.57 -20.00 3.56
N PRO A 353 -23.99 -21.05 4.30
CA PRO A 353 -24.38 -20.89 5.70
C PRO A 353 -23.19 -20.56 6.61
N ASP A 354 -23.42 -19.68 7.58
CA ASP A 354 -22.48 -19.41 8.66
C ASP A 354 -22.51 -20.57 9.65
N GLU A 355 -21.44 -21.34 9.74
CA GLU A 355 -21.31 -22.41 10.71
C GLU A 355 -20.30 -22.07 11.81
N PRO A 356 -20.63 -22.32 13.08
CA PRO A 356 -19.69 -22.14 14.18
C PRO A 356 -18.47 -23.06 14.00
N VAL A 357 -17.28 -22.51 14.19
CA VAL A 357 -16.05 -23.29 14.15
C VAL A 357 -16.04 -24.28 15.31
N GLN A 358 -15.93 -25.57 15.02
CA GLN A 358 -15.69 -26.61 16.00
C GLN A 358 -14.22 -26.99 16.00
N ALA A 359 -13.54 -26.79 17.13
CA ALA A 359 -12.14 -27.14 17.28
C ALA A 359 -11.86 -27.71 18.67
N SER A 360 -10.96 -28.67 18.73
CA SER A 360 -10.39 -29.08 20.01
C SER A 360 -9.43 -28.02 20.49
N LEU A 361 -9.78 -27.35 21.59
CA LEU A 361 -8.93 -26.33 22.19
C LEU A 361 -7.95 -27.00 23.16
N ILE A 362 -6.68 -26.85 22.89
CA ILE A 362 -5.61 -27.21 23.82
C ILE A 362 -5.22 -25.92 24.55
N MET A 363 -5.42 -25.89 25.86
CA MET A 363 -4.96 -24.77 26.67
C MET A 363 -3.43 -24.71 26.63
N GLY A 364 -2.91 -23.63 26.07
CA GLY A 364 -1.48 -23.34 26.11
C GLY A 364 -1.01 -23.09 27.54
N THR A 365 0.18 -23.53 27.87
CA THR A 365 0.85 -23.18 29.12
C THR A 365 1.46 -21.79 29.01
N HIS A 366 1.03 -20.86 29.85
CA HIS A 366 1.71 -19.58 29.99
C HIS A 366 2.83 -19.71 31.03
N ARG A 367 4.01 -19.23 30.70
CA ARG A 367 5.11 -19.17 31.67
C ARG A 367 4.75 -18.09 32.71
N GLU A 368 4.77 -18.47 33.98
CA GLU A 368 4.52 -17.53 35.08
C GLU A 368 5.59 -16.40 35.12
N ALA A 369 6.78 -16.67 34.61
CA ALA A 369 7.85 -15.71 34.48
C ALA A 369 7.62 -14.64 33.38
N ASP A 370 6.62 -14.80 32.51
CA ASP A 370 6.37 -13.81 31.46
C ASP A 370 5.59 -12.62 32.01
N LEU A 371 6.19 -11.44 31.93
CA LEU A 371 5.51 -10.16 32.21
C LEU A 371 4.80 -9.69 30.94
N SER A 372 3.48 -9.71 30.96
CA SER A 372 2.71 -9.23 29.81
C SER A 372 2.77 -7.70 29.67
N LEU A 373 2.94 -7.22 28.44
CA LEU A 373 2.87 -5.79 28.14
C LEU A 373 1.53 -5.18 28.58
N LYS A 374 0.44 -5.95 28.47
CA LYS A 374 -0.90 -5.54 28.94
C LYS A 374 -0.90 -5.17 30.43
N ARG A 375 -0.20 -5.93 31.29
CA ARG A 375 -0.11 -5.63 32.72
C ARG A 375 0.57 -4.30 32.98
N VAL A 376 1.64 -4.00 32.23
CA VAL A 376 2.35 -2.72 32.33
C VAL A 376 1.50 -1.55 31.83
N LYS A 377 0.82 -1.73 30.69
CA LYS A 377 -0.12 -0.72 30.18
C LYS A 377 -1.23 -0.41 31.18
N THR A 378 -1.79 -1.44 31.83
CA THR A 378 -2.79 -1.25 32.88
C THR A 378 -2.23 -0.42 34.04
N LEU A 379 -1.01 -0.73 34.51
CA LEU A 379 -0.36 0.04 35.59
C LEU A 379 -0.15 1.52 35.19
N LEU A 380 0.29 1.79 33.98
CA LEU A 380 0.45 3.16 33.50
C LEU A 380 -0.89 3.90 33.41
N ASN A 381 -1.95 3.24 32.96
CA ASN A 381 -3.30 3.80 32.97
C ASN A 381 -3.78 4.12 34.41
N ASP A 382 -3.54 3.21 35.38
CA ASP A 382 -3.87 3.43 36.79
C ASP A 382 -3.10 4.63 37.39
N LYS A 383 -1.91 4.93 36.86
CA LYS A 383 -1.11 6.11 37.20
C LYS A 383 -1.51 7.39 36.43
N GLY A 384 -2.59 7.33 35.63
CA GLY A 384 -3.14 8.46 34.91
C GLY A 384 -2.48 8.75 33.56
N TYR A 385 -1.74 7.79 33.01
CA TYR A 385 -1.26 7.90 31.64
C TYR A 385 -2.33 7.45 30.63
N GLN A 386 -2.28 8.04 29.43
CA GLN A 386 -3.07 7.64 28.29
C GLN A 386 -2.17 6.99 27.25
N GLU A 387 -2.58 5.84 26.72
CA GLU A 387 -1.88 5.23 25.59
C GLU A 387 -2.14 6.02 24.32
N VAL A 388 -1.08 6.27 23.56
CA VAL A 388 -1.15 6.87 22.24
C VAL A 388 -0.46 5.96 21.24
N ILE A 389 -0.87 6.09 19.97
CA ILE A 389 -0.25 5.39 18.84
C ILE A 389 0.20 6.47 17.87
N THR A 390 1.51 6.57 17.66
CA THR A 390 2.10 7.53 16.74
C THR A 390 2.64 6.85 15.49
N TYR A 391 2.90 7.63 14.45
CA TYR A 391 3.44 7.09 13.21
C TYR A 391 4.86 6.55 13.38
N SER A 392 5.16 5.45 12.69
CA SER A 392 6.53 4.92 12.58
C SER A 392 7.41 5.74 11.64
N PHE A 393 6.81 6.64 10.86
CA PHE A 393 7.47 7.56 9.95
C PHE A 393 7.44 8.96 10.55
N VAL A 394 8.60 9.60 10.60
CA VAL A 394 8.80 10.87 11.29
C VAL A 394 9.57 11.86 10.41
N ASP A 395 9.53 13.13 10.80
CA ASP A 395 10.33 14.17 10.17
C ASP A 395 11.82 13.95 10.48
N PRO A 396 12.66 13.72 9.46
CA PRO A 396 14.09 13.52 9.65
C PRO A 396 14.78 14.70 10.34
N LYS A 397 14.30 15.94 10.16
CA LYS A 397 14.87 17.12 10.81
C LYS A 397 14.60 17.12 12.31
N VAL A 398 13.36 16.82 12.71
CA VAL A 398 12.98 16.70 14.12
C VAL A 398 13.73 15.55 14.77
N GLN A 399 13.79 14.40 14.11
CA GLN A 399 14.53 13.24 14.61
C GLN A 399 16.01 13.53 14.80
N GLN A 400 16.63 14.27 13.88
CA GLN A 400 18.04 14.66 13.97
C GLN A 400 18.31 15.62 15.15
N MET A 401 17.33 16.42 15.56
CA MET A 401 17.43 17.25 16.78
C MET A 401 17.45 16.38 18.05
N ILE A 402 16.66 15.29 18.06
CA ILE A 402 16.55 14.38 19.20
C ILE A 402 17.73 13.39 19.23
N HIS A 403 18.15 12.90 18.08
CA HIS A 403 19.21 11.92 17.90
C HIS A 403 20.29 12.44 16.93
N PRO A 404 21.05 13.48 17.31
CA PRO A 404 22.06 14.07 16.43
C PRO A 404 23.15 13.06 16.06
N GLY A 405 23.52 13.02 14.78
CA GLY A 405 24.58 12.15 14.27
C GLY A 405 24.20 10.67 14.12
N VAL A 406 22.94 10.29 14.35
CA VAL A 406 22.46 8.93 14.11
C VAL A 406 21.76 8.90 12.78
N GLU A 407 22.23 8.03 11.87
CA GLU A 407 21.55 7.80 10.60
C GLU A 407 20.24 7.04 10.80
N ALA A 408 19.23 7.43 10.03
CA ALA A 408 17.92 6.76 10.00
C ALA A 408 17.69 6.14 8.64
N LEU A 409 16.85 5.11 8.57
CA LEU A 409 16.33 4.59 7.32
C LEU A 409 15.38 5.62 6.71
N LEU A 410 15.67 6.05 5.48
CA LEU A 410 14.79 6.93 4.70
C LEU A 410 13.88 6.11 3.78
N LEU A 411 12.63 6.55 3.65
CA LEU A 411 11.69 5.93 2.74
C LEU A 411 11.92 6.41 1.31
N PRO A 412 11.96 5.53 0.31
CA PRO A 412 12.16 5.92 -1.09
C PRO A 412 10.96 6.69 -1.67
N SER A 413 9.75 6.48 -1.15
CA SER A 413 8.53 7.14 -1.59
C SER A 413 7.65 7.49 -0.39
N PRO A 414 8.02 8.51 0.40
CA PRO A 414 7.28 8.90 1.58
C PRO A 414 5.94 9.58 1.21
N ILE A 415 4.96 9.50 2.11
CA ILE A 415 3.68 10.21 1.97
C ILE A 415 3.89 11.74 1.96
N SER A 416 4.82 12.23 2.80
CA SER A 416 5.28 13.61 2.82
C SER A 416 6.74 13.69 3.26
N VAL A 417 7.38 14.84 3.07
CA VAL A 417 8.77 15.08 3.51
C VAL A 417 8.90 14.94 5.02
N GLU A 418 7.88 15.37 5.77
CA GLU A 418 7.81 15.28 7.23
C GLU A 418 7.56 13.87 7.76
N MET A 419 7.35 12.90 6.87
CA MET A 419 7.13 11.48 7.20
C MET A 419 8.08 10.58 6.39
N SER A 420 9.31 11.04 6.18
CA SER A 420 10.24 10.37 5.27
C SER A 420 11.31 9.50 5.95
N ALA A 421 11.41 9.53 7.29
CA ALA A 421 12.38 8.72 8.03
C ALA A 421 11.69 7.73 8.97
N MET A 422 12.24 6.52 9.09
CA MET A 422 11.83 5.58 10.13
C MET A 422 12.29 6.07 11.51
N ARG A 423 11.42 5.95 12.52
CA ARG A 423 11.71 6.42 13.88
C ARG A 423 12.81 5.61 14.56
N LEU A 424 13.79 6.31 15.15
CA LEU A 424 14.88 5.76 15.99
C LEU A 424 14.45 5.59 17.44
N SER A 425 13.41 6.30 17.88
CA SER A 425 12.79 6.19 19.20
C SER A 425 11.31 6.59 19.12
N LEU A 426 10.55 6.29 20.18
CA LEU A 426 9.17 6.73 20.31
C LEU A 426 9.06 8.22 20.70
N TRP A 427 10.15 8.82 21.16
CA TRP A 427 10.16 10.21 21.65
C TRP A 427 9.74 11.22 20.58
N THR A 428 10.11 11.01 19.32
CA THR A 428 9.74 11.95 18.23
C THR A 428 8.21 12.10 18.13
N GLY A 429 7.50 10.98 18.10
CA GLY A 429 6.03 10.97 18.04
C GLY A 429 5.38 11.46 19.34
N LEU A 430 5.90 11.03 20.48
CA LEU A 430 5.39 11.43 21.80
C LEU A 430 5.55 12.94 22.06
N LEU A 431 6.70 13.53 21.76
CA LEU A 431 6.92 14.96 21.93
C LEU A 431 6.04 15.80 20.98
N ALA A 432 5.86 15.34 19.74
CA ALA A 432 4.93 15.97 18.82
C ALA A 432 3.47 15.91 19.33
N THR A 433 3.09 14.82 19.97
CA THR A 433 1.77 14.66 20.61
C THR A 433 1.62 15.62 21.79
N VAL A 434 2.67 15.85 22.58
CA VAL A 434 2.65 16.86 23.66
C VAL A 434 2.38 18.25 23.09
N VAL A 435 3.14 18.67 22.08
CA VAL A 435 2.96 19.99 21.42
C VAL A 435 1.54 20.12 20.85
N TYR A 436 1.04 19.07 20.20
CA TYR A 436 -0.32 19.05 19.67
C TYR A 436 -1.37 19.32 20.76
N ASN A 437 -1.21 18.72 21.93
CA ASN A 437 -2.13 18.89 23.06
C ASN A 437 -1.96 20.27 23.72
N GLN A 438 -0.73 20.71 23.93
CA GLN A 438 -0.46 22.04 24.50
C GLN A 438 -1.03 23.17 23.64
N ASN A 439 -0.96 23.07 22.32
CA ASN A 439 -1.60 24.02 21.37
C ASN A 439 -3.14 24.02 21.47
N ARG A 440 -3.73 23.02 22.16
CA ARG A 440 -5.17 22.91 22.45
C ARG A 440 -5.49 23.13 23.92
N GLN A 441 -4.64 23.86 24.62
CA GLN A 441 -4.75 24.21 26.05
C GLN A 441 -4.77 23.00 27.01
N GLN A 442 -4.31 21.84 26.55
CA GLN A 442 -4.09 20.69 27.43
C GLN A 442 -2.67 20.75 28.01
N ASN A 443 -2.51 21.45 29.11
CA ASN A 443 -1.19 21.74 29.69
C ASN A 443 -0.64 20.61 30.59
N ARG A 444 -1.52 19.72 31.05
CA ARG A 444 -1.14 18.53 31.81
C ARG A 444 -1.26 17.29 30.94
N VAL A 445 -0.11 16.75 30.54
CA VAL A 445 -0.06 15.59 29.64
C VAL A 445 0.71 14.47 30.30
N ARG A 446 0.12 13.28 30.32
CA ARG A 446 0.73 12.01 30.71
C ARG A 446 0.38 10.99 29.67
N ILE A 447 1.30 10.65 28.80
CA ILE A 447 1.09 9.72 27.67
C ILE A 447 2.19 8.68 27.62
N PHE A 448 1.86 7.53 27.08
CA PHE A 448 2.83 6.48 26.79
C PHE A 448 2.49 5.77 25.47
N GLU A 449 3.48 5.13 24.90
CA GLU A 449 3.37 4.29 23.71
C GLU A 449 4.23 3.04 23.86
N SER A 450 3.75 1.94 23.28
CA SER A 450 4.58 0.77 23.02
C SER A 450 4.60 0.51 21.53
N GLY A 451 5.79 0.39 20.94
CA GLY A 451 5.94 0.23 19.51
C GLY A 451 7.37 -0.07 19.10
N LEU A 452 7.54 -0.42 17.84
CA LEU A 452 8.86 -0.69 17.28
C LEU A 452 9.63 0.61 17.00
N ARG A 453 10.93 0.59 17.26
CA ARG A 453 11.91 1.51 16.69
C ARG A 453 12.74 0.78 15.63
N PHE A 454 13.35 1.52 14.73
CA PHE A 454 14.10 1.00 13.60
C PHE A 454 15.51 1.58 13.59
N VAL A 455 16.49 0.75 13.90
CA VAL A 455 17.89 1.17 14.01
C VAL A 455 18.69 0.49 12.90
N PRO A 456 19.40 1.25 12.06
CA PRO A 456 20.34 0.67 11.09
C PRO A 456 21.36 -0.21 11.80
N ASP A 457 21.49 -1.46 11.34
CA ASP A 457 22.40 -2.45 11.93
C ASP A 457 22.81 -3.45 10.85
N THR A 458 24.05 -3.40 10.46
CA THR A 458 24.60 -4.26 9.39
C THR A 458 24.62 -5.75 9.74
N GLN A 459 24.46 -6.10 11.00
CA GLN A 459 24.41 -7.49 11.46
C GLN A 459 22.96 -8.03 11.53
N ALA A 460 21.97 -7.15 11.45
CA ALA A 460 20.56 -7.53 11.49
C ALA A 460 20.05 -7.96 10.11
N PRO A 461 19.02 -8.82 10.02
CA PRO A 461 18.34 -9.13 8.78
C PRO A 461 17.87 -7.84 8.07
N LEU A 462 18.10 -7.76 6.77
CA LEU A 462 17.77 -6.58 5.94
C LEU A 462 18.51 -5.29 6.37
N GLY A 463 19.56 -5.38 7.19
CA GLY A 463 20.33 -4.22 7.64
C GLY A 463 19.63 -3.34 8.68
N ILE A 464 18.56 -3.84 9.33
CA ILE A 464 17.74 -3.05 10.26
C ILE A 464 17.38 -3.90 11.48
N ARG A 465 17.71 -3.38 12.67
CA ARG A 465 17.23 -3.94 13.92
C ARG A 465 15.92 -3.28 14.32
N GLN A 466 14.95 -4.09 14.70
CA GLN A 466 13.65 -3.66 15.20
C GLN A 466 13.52 -4.04 16.66
N ASP A 467 13.48 -3.04 17.53
CA ASP A 467 13.34 -3.26 18.97
C ASP A 467 11.94 -2.80 19.41
N LEU A 468 11.25 -3.63 20.19
CA LEU A 468 9.99 -3.23 20.83
C LEU A 468 10.32 -2.35 22.03
N MET A 469 9.82 -1.12 22.01
CA MET A 469 10.06 -0.10 23.03
C MET A 469 8.79 0.16 23.83
N LEU A 470 8.99 0.58 25.08
CA LEU A 470 7.98 1.23 25.92
C LEU A 470 8.50 2.61 26.29
N ALA A 471 7.79 3.66 25.94
CA ALA A 471 8.18 5.02 26.25
C ALA A 471 7.02 5.84 26.81
N GLY A 472 7.33 6.88 27.54
CA GLY A 472 6.32 7.77 28.07
C GLY A 472 6.84 9.19 28.29
N VAL A 473 5.88 10.11 28.41
CA VAL A 473 6.11 11.55 28.59
C VAL A 473 5.15 12.08 29.66
N ILE A 474 5.69 12.92 30.52
CA ILE A 474 4.87 13.73 31.45
C ILE A 474 5.27 15.20 31.34
N CYS A 475 4.31 16.09 31.43
CA CYS A 475 4.52 17.53 31.60
C CYS A 475 3.35 18.19 32.31
N GLY A 476 3.55 19.43 32.76
CA GLY A 476 2.54 20.21 33.45
C GLY A 476 2.52 19.96 34.97
N ASN A 477 1.38 20.10 35.58
CA ASN A 477 1.21 19.95 37.02
C ASN A 477 1.24 18.48 37.46
N ARG A 478 1.78 18.24 38.66
CA ARG A 478 1.80 16.91 39.30
C ARG A 478 0.39 16.36 39.45
N TYR A 479 -0.53 17.19 39.94
CA TYR A 479 -1.95 16.88 40.12
C TYR A 479 -2.80 17.76 39.24
N GLU A 480 -4.04 17.34 39.03
CA GLU A 480 -5.06 18.21 38.45
C GLU A 480 -5.35 19.39 39.38
N GLU A 481 -5.83 20.49 38.81
CA GLU A 481 -6.13 21.68 39.61
C GLU A 481 -7.20 21.36 40.67
N HIS A 482 -6.84 21.53 41.93
CA HIS A 482 -7.70 21.24 43.06
C HIS A 482 -7.50 22.25 44.18
N TRP A 483 -8.57 22.61 44.87
CA TRP A 483 -8.53 23.64 45.88
C TRP A 483 -7.63 23.31 47.10
N ASN A 484 -7.40 22.01 47.38
CA ASN A 484 -6.64 21.51 48.54
C ASN A 484 -5.26 20.96 48.18
N LEU A 485 -4.82 21.14 46.93
CA LEU A 485 -3.51 20.68 46.47
C LEU A 485 -2.68 21.85 45.96
N ALA A 486 -1.39 21.88 46.31
CA ALA A 486 -0.49 22.87 45.81
C ALA A 486 -0.29 22.71 44.29
N LYS A 487 -0.18 23.84 43.58
CA LYS A 487 0.19 23.83 42.16
C LYS A 487 1.69 23.59 42.02
N GLU A 488 2.09 22.35 41.95
CA GLU A 488 3.47 21.93 41.74
C GLU A 488 3.62 21.30 40.36
N THR A 489 4.66 21.69 39.63
CA THR A 489 5.00 21.04 38.37
C THR A 489 5.70 19.70 38.61
N VAL A 490 5.56 18.78 37.65
CA VAL A 490 6.25 17.51 37.68
C VAL A 490 7.77 17.69 37.68
N ASP A 491 8.45 16.79 38.37
CA ASP A 491 9.91 16.74 38.42
C ASP A 491 10.46 15.36 38.02
N PHE A 492 11.79 15.22 38.06
CA PHE A 492 12.46 13.97 37.71
C PHE A 492 11.99 12.79 38.59
N TYR A 493 11.72 13.04 39.87
CA TYR A 493 11.35 11.96 40.81
C TYR A 493 9.90 11.50 40.61
N ASP A 494 9.04 12.35 40.11
CA ASP A 494 7.67 11.93 39.73
C ASP A 494 7.73 10.88 38.63
N LEU A 495 8.49 11.12 37.54
CA LEU A 495 8.66 10.18 36.45
C LEU A 495 9.46 8.94 36.89
N LYS A 496 10.52 9.13 37.65
CA LYS A 496 11.32 8.02 38.18
C LYS A 496 10.49 7.08 39.04
N GLY A 497 9.63 7.61 39.92
CA GLY A 497 8.74 6.80 40.77
C GLY A 497 7.71 6.02 39.98
N ASP A 498 7.16 6.60 38.89
CA ASP A 498 6.27 5.90 37.98
C ASP A 498 7.01 4.77 37.25
N LEU A 499 8.22 5.04 36.81
CA LEU A 499 9.09 4.08 36.15
C LEU A 499 9.53 2.94 37.09
N GLU A 500 9.88 3.25 38.33
CA GLU A 500 10.20 2.25 39.37
C GLU A 500 9.02 1.31 39.62
N SER A 501 7.79 1.82 39.56
CA SER A 501 6.59 0.98 39.66
C SER A 501 6.44 0.01 38.49
N VAL A 502 6.81 0.42 37.28
CA VAL A 502 6.85 -0.47 36.10
C VAL A 502 7.95 -1.53 36.28
N LEU A 503 9.13 -1.12 36.69
CA LEU A 503 10.27 -2.01 36.91
C LEU A 503 10.03 -3.01 38.06
N ASP A 504 9.26 -2.61 39.08
CA ASP A 504 8.91 -3.48 40.21
C ASP A 504 8.04 -4.67 39.77
N LEU A 505 7.24 -4.53 38.70
CA LEU A 505 6.49 -5.66 38.12
C LEU A 505 7.39 -6.81 37.65
N THR A 506 8.65 -6.52 37.35
CA THR A 506 9.65 -7.55 36.99
C THR A 506 10.16 -8.35 38.19
N GLY A 507 9.94 -7.86 39.42
CA GLY A 507 10.56 -8.37 40.63
C GLY A 507 12.07 -8.14 40.70
N LYS A 508 12.63 -7.30 39.81
CA LYS A 508 14.06 -7.05 39.67
C LYS A 508 14.47 -5.60 40.01
N LEU A 509 13.57 -4.82 40.63
CA LEU A 509 13.84 -3.40 40.91
C LEU A 509 15.14 -3.20 41.72
N ASN A 510 15.48 -4.10 42.61
CA ASN A 510 16.73 -4.07 43.37
C ASN A 510 18.00 -4.32 42.54
N GLU A 511 17.86 -4.80 41.31
CA GLU A 511 18.94 -5.02 40.35
C GLU A 511 19.02 -3.90 39.30
N VAL A 512 18.14 -2.90 39.41
CA VAL A 512 18.12 -1.74 38.51
C VAL A 512 19.00 -0.65 39.07
N GLU A 513 19.83 -0.08 38.21
CA GLU A 513 20.71 1.05 38.52
C GLU A 513 20.38 2.24 37.59
N PHE A 514 20.28 3.42 38.20
CA PHE A 514 20.18 4.68 37.48
C PHE A 514 21.57 5.36 37.50
N ARG A 515 22.18 5.47 36.32
CA ARG A 515 23.55 6.02 36.19
C ARG A 515 23.51 7.34 35.43
N ALA A 516 24.27 8.32 35.90
CA ALA A 516 24.52 9.55 35.18
C ALA A 516 25.25 9.23 33.87
N GLU A 517 24.58 9.43 32.75
CA GLU A 517 25.14 9.19 31.42
C GLU A 517 24.58 10.24 30.47
N ALA A 518 25.42 10.79 29.60
CA ALA A 518 25.01 11.82 28.66
C ALA A 518 24.09 11.27 27.58
N ASN A 519 22.99 11.99 27.34
CA ASN A 519 22.09 11.78 26.20
C ASN A 519 21.79 13.15 25.59
N PRO A 520 22.02 13.36 24.29
CA PRO A 520 21.87 14.67 23.67
C PRO A 520 20.44 15.22 23.71
N ALA A 521 19.43 14.36 23.83
CA ALA A 521 18.04 14.77 23.97
C ALA A 521 17.65 15.19 25.39
N LEU A 522 18.49 14.90 26.40
CA LEU A 522 18.13 15.05 27.80
C LEU A 522 19.01 16.10 28.51
N HIS A 523 18.46 16.68 29.56
CA HIS A 523 19.15 17.62 30.42
C HIS A 523 20.34 16.95 31.14
N PRO A 524 21.59 17.47 31.03
CA PRO A 524 22.78 16.79 31.53
C PRO A 524 22.80 16.56 33.03
N GLY A 525 22.11 17.41 33.82
CA GLY A 525 22.03 17.29 35.27
C GLY A 525 20.73 16.68 35.81
N GLN A 526 19.80 16.29 34.96
CA GLN A 526 18.47 15.75 35.32
C GLN A 526 18.07 14.59 34.41
N SER A 527 18.99 13.67 34.20
CA SER A 527 18.77 12.46 33.38
C SER A 527 19.62 11.31 33.88
N ALA A 528 19.20 10.10 33.53
CA ALA A 528 19.92 8.88 33.85
C ALA A 528 19.72 7.82 32.74
N ALA A 529 20.76 7.05 32.48
CA ALA A 529 20.66 5.78 31.84
C ALA A 529 20.19 4.72 32.84
N ILE A 530 19.36 3.79 32.39
CA ILE A 530 18.79 2.74 33.21
C ILE A 530 19.47 1.44 32.87
N TYR A 531 20.00 0.77 33.87
CA TYR A 531 20.71 -0.50 33.74
C TYR A 531 20.00 -1.59 34.53
N LEU A 532 19.89 -2.77 33.97
CA LEU A 532 19.41 -3.98 34.62
C LEU A 532 20.51 -5.03 34.51
N LYS A 533 21.06 -5.51 35.64
CA LYS A 533 22.18 -6.47 35.68
C LYS A 533 23.39 -6.03 34.84
N GLY A 534 23.68 -4.74 34.83
CA GLY A 534 24.82 -4.18 34.09
C GLY A 534 24.55 -3.96 32.59
N GLU A 535 23.41 -4.32 32.07
CA GLU A 535 23.00 -4.05 30.69
C GLU A 535 22.09 -2.81 30.63
N ARG A 536 22.41 -1.87 29.74
CA ARG A 536 21.54 -0.69 29.54
C ARG A 536 20.22 -1.08 28.89
N ILE A 537 19.13 -0.72 29.54
CA ILE A 537 17.77 -1.01 29.08
C ILE A 537 17.01 0.22 28.61
N GLY A 538 17.50 1.43 28.89
CA GLY A 538 16.84 2.65 28.50
C GLY A 538 17.39 3.92 29.12
N PHE A 539 16.59 5.00 29.02
CA PHE A 539 16.88 6.32 29.57
C PHE A 539 15.63 6.94 30.20
N VAL A 540 15.87 7.82 31.17
CA VAL A 540 14.86 8.68 31.80
C VAL A 540 15.44 10.07 32.05
N GLY A 541 14.68 11.12 31.86
CA GLY A 541 15.16 12.46 32.19
C GLY A 541 14.25 13.59 31.72
N VAL A 542 14.67 14.80 32.07
CA VAL A 542 14.10 16.04 31.56
C VAL A 542 14.61 16.25 30.13
N VAL A 543 13.75 16.64 29.21
CA VAL A 543 14.15 17.02 27.85
C VAL A 543 15.15 18.19 27.92
N HIS A 544 16.14 18.18 27.05
CA HIS A 544 17.16 19.24 27.02
C HIS A 544 16.51 20.61 26.76
N PRO A 545 16.83 21.66 27.50
CA PRO A 545 16.17 22.98 27.36
C PRO A 545 16.23 23.57 25.93
N GLU A 546 17.34 23.33 25.23
CA GLU A 546 17.49 23.75 23.85
C GLU A 546 16.50 22.99 22.91
N LEU A 547 16.30 21.70 23.18
CA LEU A 547 15.37 20.87 22.43
C LEU A 547 13.91 21.26 22.75
N GLU A 548 13.60 21.55 24.03
CA GLU A 548 12.27 22.08 24.40
C GLU A 548 11.94 23.33 23.60
N ARG A 549 12.88 24.26 23.48
CA ARG A 549 12.69 25.49 22.70
C ARG A 549 12.55 25.22 21.20
N LYS A 550 13.37 24.33 20.63
CA LYS A 550 13.33 24.01 19.19
C LYS A 550 12.06 23.27 18.77
N LEU A 551 11.47 22.53 19.69
CA LEU A 551 10.24 21.77 19.45
C LEU A 551 8.98 22.51 19.90
N ASP A 552 9.08 23.76 20.38
CA ASP A 552 7.97 24.57 20.90
C ASP A 552 7.22 23.89 22.07
N LEU A 553 7.92 23.16 22.90
CA LEU A 553 7.37 22.59 24.13
C LEU A 553 7.15 23.69 25.16
N ASN A 554 5.95 23.76 25.72
CA ASN A 554 5.60 24.73 26.72
C ASN A 554 5.86 24.16 28.15
N GLY A 555 7.02 24.52 28.69
CA GLY A 555 7.42 24.11 30.02
C GLY A 555 8.18 22.78 30.08
N ARG A 556 8.62 22.45 31.29
CA ARG A 556 9.44 21.26 31.57
C ARG A 556 8.71 19.98 31.14
N THR A 557 9.34 19.22 30.27
CA THR A 557 8.87 17.95 29.74
C THR A 557 9.84 16.84 30.12
N LEU A 558 9.30 15.73 30.61
CA LEU A 558 10.10 14.60 31.05
C LEU A 558 9.72 13.36 30.25
N VAL A 559 10.72 12.57 29.88
CA VAL A 559 10.58 11.39 29.05
C VAL A 559 11.29 10.18 29.62
N PHE A 560 10.78 9.01 29.35
CA PHE A 560 11.50 7.74 29.47
C PHE A 560 11.34 6.89 28.22
N GLU A 561 12.26 5.98 28.01
CA GLU A 561 12.18 4.93 27.01
C GLU A 561 12.92 3.68 27.48
N LEU A 562 12.30 2.51 27.31
CA LEU A 562 12.81 1.20 27.72
C LEU A 562 12.74 0.21 26.58
N GLU A 563 13.73 -0.64 26.44
CA GLU A 563 13.69 -1.82 25.57
C GLU A 563 12.84 -2.92 26.23
N TRP A 564 11.64 -3.16 25.69
CA TRP A 564 10.68 -4.08 26.31
C TRP A 564 11.19 -5.51 26.45
N ASN A 565 11.86 -6.05 25.44
CA ASN A 565 12.32 -7.43 25.45
C ASN A 565 13.30 -7.75 26.58
N LYS A 566 13.98 -6.73 27.10
CA LYS A 566 14.90 -6.86 28.26
C LYS A 566 14.14 -6.89 29.60
N LEU A 567 12.87 -6.56 29.61
CA LEU A 567 12.00 -6.47 30.80
C LEU A 567 10.94 -7.58 30.85
N ALA A 568 10.68 -8.25 29.73
CA ALA A 568 9.55 -9.17 29.59
C ALA A 568 9.65 -10.42 30.49
N ASP A 569 10.81 -10.70 31.04
CA ASP A 569 11.04 -11.83 31.94
C ASP A 569 11.06 -11.34 33.41
N ARG A 570 10.14 -11.87 34.22
CA ARG A 570 10.02 -11.50 35.65
C ARG A 570 10.46 -12.61 36.57
N VAL A 571 10.82 -12.23 37.79
CA VAL A 571 11.09 -13.17 38.86
C VAL A 571 9.75 -13.72 39.39
N VAL A 572 9.62 -15.04 39.42
CA VAL A 572 8.45 -15.68 40.05
C VAL A 572 8.62 -15.60 41.56
N PRO A 573 7.67 -14.96 42.28
CA PRO A 573 7.75 -14.83 43.72
C PRO A 573 7.76 -16.21 44.40
N GLN A 574 8.66 -16.36 45.36
CA GLN A 574 8.72 -17.56 46.20
C GLN A 574 8.30 -17.24 47.64
N ALA A 575 7.46 -18.09 48.19
CA ALA A 575 7.08 -17.97 49.59
C ALA A 575 8.31 -18.13 50.52
N ARG A 576 8.41 -17.25 51.51
CA ARG A 576 9.40 -17.34 52.56
C ARG A 576 8.70 -17.34 53.91
N GLU A 577 9.34 -17.95 54.91
CA GLU A 577 8.84 -17.87 56.26
C GLU A 577 8.80 -16.40 56.78
N ILE A 578 7.70 -16.02 57.35
CA ILE A 578 7.52 -14.70 57.98
C ILE A 578 8.29 -14.71 59.31
N SER A 579 9.09 -13.68 59.54
CA SER A 579 9.81 -13.51 60.81
C SER A 579 8.80 -13.45 61.98
N ARG A 580 9.05 -14.21 63.01
CA ARG A 580 8.28 -14.21 64.25
C ARG A 580 8.74 -13.12 65.27
N PHE A 581 9.81 -12.41 64.92
CA PHE A 581 10.38 -11.35 65.74
C PHE A 581 9.83 -9.99 65.32
N PRO A 582 9.57 -9.06 66.29
CA PRO A 582 9.19 -7.70 65.97
C PRO A 582 10.33 -6.98 65.24
N ALA A 583 9.97 -6.14 64.23
CA ALA A 583 10.92 -5.30 63.56
C ALA A 583 11.43 -4.17 64.45
N ASN A 584 12.73 -3.84 64.30
CA ASN A 584 13.36 -2.73 65.01
C ASN A 584 13.90 -1.74 63.99
N ARG A 585 13.64 -0.44 64.19
CA ARG A 585 14.13 0.62 63.31
C ARG A 585 15.32 1.32 63.93
N ARG A 586 16.30 1.63 63.10
CA ARG A 586 17.46 2.46 63.44
C ARG A 586 17.70 3.47 62.34
N ASP A 587 17.96 4.71 62.71
CA ASP A 587 18.24 5.79 61.78
C ASP A 587 19.74 6.10 61.89
N ILE A 588 20.38 6.27 60.72
CA ILE A 588 21.79 6.59 60.60
C ILE A 588 21.91 7.80 59.68
N ALA A 589 22.63 8.82 60.10
CA ALA A 589 22.96 9.97 59.26
C ALA A 589 24.46 9.94 58.91
N VAL A 590 24.77 9.97 57.62
CA VAL A 590 26.13 10.00 57.10
C VAL A 590 26.35 11.26 56.28
N VAL A 591 27.50 11.94 56.53
CA VAL A 591 27.92 13.10 55.76
C VAL A 591 28.87 12.62 54.66
N VAL A 592 28.51 12.89 53.42
CA VAL A 592 29.27 12.47 52.24
C VAL A 592 29.46 13.66 51.29
N ALA A 593 30.47 13.57 50.43
CA ALA A 593 30.65 14.57 49.39
C ALA A 593 29.42 14.65 48.47
N GLU A 594 29.14 15.82 47.94
CA GLU A 594 27.91 16.09 47.12
C GLU A 594 27.80 15.16 45.91
N ASN A 595 28.94 14.76 45.32
CA ASN A 595 28.99 13.89 44.14
C ASN A 595 28.78 12.39 44.46
N VAL A 596 28.70 11.98 45.72
CA VAL A 596 28.42 10.58 46.08
C VAL A 596 26.96 10.26 45.88
N PRO A 597 26.60 9.31 45.03
CA PRO A 597 25.22 8.89 44.84
C PRO A 597 24.66 8.22 46.10
N ALA A 598 23.37 8.49 46.42
CA ALA A 598 22.69 7.80 47.52
C ALA A 598 22.67 6.27 47.30
N ALA A 599 22.57 5.83 46.04
CA ALA A 599 22.63 4.41 45.68
C ALA A 599 23.88 3.69 46.15
N ASP A 600 25.05 4.35 46.18
CA ASP A 600 26.30 3.76 46.65
C ASP A 600 26.24 3.49 48.15
N ILE A 601 25.70 4.45 48.91
CA ILE A 601 25.52 4.30 50.36
C ILE A 601 24.53 3.17 50.67
N LEU A 602 23.39 3.13 49.98
CA LEU A 602 22.39 2.06 50.13
C LEU A 602 22.99 0.69 49.77
N SER A 603 23.81 0.63 48.71
CA SER A 603 24.53 -0.58 48.31
C SER A 603 25.50 -1.07 49.39
N GLU A 604 26.27 -0.16 49.97
CA GLU A 604 27.20 -0.51 51.06
C GLU A 604 26.45 -1.02 52.30
N CYS A 605 25.34 -0.37 52.66
CA CYS A 605 24.47 -0.85 53.75
C CYS A 605 23.94 -2.27 53.49
N LYS A 606 23.57 -2.58 52.25
CA LYS A 606 23.12 -3.92 51.87
C LYS A 606 24.23 -4.96 51.90
N LYS A 607 25.47 -4.59 51.53
CA LYS A 607 26.64 -5.49 51.54
C LYS A 607 27.05 -5.89 52.96
N VAL A 608 27.02 -4.94 53.90
CA VAL A 608 27.34 -5.16 55.31
C VAL A 608 26.20 -5.84 56.04
N GLY A 609 24.98 -5.77 55.45
CA GLY A 609 23.77 -6.26 56.07
C GLY A 609 23.83 -7.74 56.36
N VAL A 610 23.72 -8.07 57.61
CA VAL A 610 23.42 -9.39 58.14
C VAL A 610 21.97 -9.77 57.73
N ASN A 611 21.67 -11.05 57.73
CA ASN A 611 20.34 -11.57 57.37
C ASN A 611 19.16 -10.97 58.15
N GLN A 612 19.44 -10.13 59.13
CA GLN A 612 18.44 -9.44 60.00
C GLN A 612 17.99 -8.09 59.42
N VAL A 613 18.73 -7.49 58.46
CA VAL A 613 18.33 -6.23 57.80
C VAL A 613 17.30 -6.51 56.73
N VAL A 614 16.04 -6.12 56.99
CA VAL A 614 14.92 -6.37 56.07
C VAL A 614 14.69 -5.24 55.04
N GLY A 615 15.25 -4.05 55.29
CA GLY A 615 15.17 -2.91 54.38
C GLY A 615 16.05 -1.74 54.81
N VAL A 616 16.46 -0.94 53.85
CA VAL A 616 17.20 0.32 54.05
C VAL A 616 16.54 1.36 53.15
N ASN A 617 16.08 2.47 53.71
CA ASN A 617 15.41 3.54 52.98
C ASN A 617 16.08 4.89 53.27
N LEU A 618 16.36 5.66 52.24
CA LEU A 618 16.73 7.05 52.34
C LEU A 618 15.49 7.88 52.63
N PHE A 619 15.42 8.60 53.75
CA PHE A 619 14.24 9.41 54.10
C PHE A 619 14.57 10.91 54.24
N ASP A 620 15.85 11.32 54.29
CA ASP A 620 16.25 12.72 54.32
C ASP A 620 17.57 12.98 53.59
N VAL A 621 17.64 14.13 52.89
CA VAL A 621 18.85 14.66 52.27
C VAL A 621 19.02 16.11 52.70
N TYR A 622 19.91 16.36 53.64
CA TYR A 622 20.09 17.68 54.24
C TYR A 622 21.33 18.39 53.74
N ARG A 623 21.14 19.65 53.37
CA ARG A 623 22.18 20.60 52.98
C ARG A 623 21.94 21.88 53.74
N GLY A 624 22.71 22.18 54.77
CA GLY A 624 22.45 23.36 55.56
C GLY A 624 23.42 23.53 56.72
N LYS A 625 23.03 24.29 57.73
CA LYS A 625 23.86 24.60 58.86
C LYS A 625 24.39 23.35 59.57
N GLY A 626 25.70 23.20 59.68
CA GLY A 626 26.36 22.04 60.26
C GLY A 626 26.89 21.02 59.24
N VAL A 627 26.60 21.20 57.94
CA VAL A 627 27.23 20.42 56.86
C VAL A 627 28.15 21.33 56.05
N ALA A 628 29.40 20.90 55.81
CA ALA A 628 30.39 21.69 55.08
C ALA A 628 29.96 21.92 53.65
N GLU A 629 30.39 23.02 53.02
CA GLU A 629 30.17 23.28 51.61
C GLU A 629 30.77 22.16 50.75
N GLY A 630 30.03 21.68 49.73
CA GLY A 630 30.42 20.52 48.91
C GLY A 630 30.09 19.16 49.53
N TYR A 631 29.37 19.13 50.66
CA TYR A 631 28.88 17.92 51.34
C TYR A 631 27.37 17.94 51.54
N LYS A 632 26.80 16.76 51.71
CA LYS A 632 25.38 16.52 52.06
C LYS A 632 25.29 15.46 53.15
N SER A 633 24.26 15.57 53.99
CA SER A 633 23.91 14.53 54.95
C SER A 633 22.79 13.67 54.38
N LEU A 634 22.99 12.36 54.41
CA LEU A 634 22.01 11.36 53.99
C LEU A 634 21.55 10.59 55.24
N ALA A 635 20.25 10.55 55.47
CA ALA A 635 19.67 9.84 56.61
C ALA A 635 18.63 8.78 56.18
#